data_d759f0efd3b27ad0c0cf9aaf61789ff7
#
_entry.id   d759f0efd3b27ad0c0cf9aaf61789ff7
#
_cell.length_a   1.000
_cell.length_b   1.000
_cell.length_c   1.000
_cell.angle_alpha   90.00
_cell.angle_beta   90.00
_cell.angle_gamma   90.00
#
_symmetry.space_group_name_H-M   'P 1'
#
loop_
_entity.id
_entity.type
_entity.pdbx_description
1 polymer ?
#
loop_
_entity_poly.entity_id
_entity_poly.type
_entity_poly.pdbx_seq_one_letter_code
_entity_poly.pdbx_strand_id
1 'polypeptide(L)'
;MKISRGEFLAGLGGLAVGVPIGAIGRGEEREASPAAAPAPAPAATAPPPPLPGDHSFAQAGEDVCLNFMFDYMGVKDIQYLDIGTWDPIAYNNTYFFYRKGFRGVLVEPNGAMCQKIRAARPEDTTLEAGIGVTAVREADYYMMTESAWNTFSKEEAEHMTQVTGGGIRVDKVIKMPLLNINDVMDKYFGKAPAYLSIDAEGWHLAILKSIDYSRFRPLAICVETLVSGSRATIPEIPAYMASQGYVDRGGSFVNTIFVDGKRI
;
A
#
# COMPACT_ATOMS: atom_id res chain seq x y z
N MET A 1 -13.85 13.63 13.55
CA MET A 1 -12.85 14.20 12.64
C MET A 1 -12.49 13.05 11.69
N LYS A 2 -12.92 13.15 10.44
CA LYS A 2 -12.64 12.10 9.43
C LYS A 2 -11.24 12.37 8.89
N ILE A 3 -10.32 11.45 9.10
CA ILE A 3 -8.98 11.52 8.50
C ILE A 3 -9.01 10.60 7.29
N SER A 4 -8.86 11.15 6.09
CA SER A 4 -8.71 10.37 4.86
C SER A 4 -7.25 9.92 4.69
N ARG A 5 -7.02 8.86 3.90
CA ARG A 5 -5.67 8.40 3.53
C ARG A 5 -4.85 9.53 2.88
N GLY A 6 -5.52 10.44 2.16
CA GLY A 6 -4.91 11.64 1.58
C GLY A 6 -4.41 12.65 2.61
N GLU A 7 -5.12 12.84 3.73
CA GLU A 7 -4.68 13.72 4.82
C GLU A 7 -3.50 13.13 5.58
N PHE A 8 -3.43 11.80 5.68
CA PHE A 8 -2.28 11.11 6.26
C PHE A 8 -1.02 11.25 5.38
N LEU A 9 -1.18 11.25 4.05
CA LEU A 9 -0.08 11.47 3.10
C LEU A 9 0.30 12.96 2.98
N ALA A 10 -0.64 13.90 3.17
CA ALA A 10 -0.39 15.34 3.07
C ALA A 10 0.28 15.94 4.32
N GLY A 11 0.26 15.25 5.46
CA GLY A 11 0.86 15.71 6.72
C GLY A 11 2.39 15.78 6.74
N LEU A 12 3.07 15.36 5.68
CA LEU A 12 4.54 15.35 5.59
C LEU A 12 5.14 16.44 4.69
N GLY A 13 4.35 17.40 4.23
CA GLY A 13 4.84 18.46 3.33
C GLY A 13 4.22 19.83 3.56
N GLY A 14 4.94 20.73 4.22
CA GLY A 14 4.83 22.17 4.01
C GLY A 14 4.04 23.00 5.03
N LEU A 15 4.72 23.53 6.01
CA LEU A 15 4.31 24.73 6.77
C LEU A 15 4.48 25.98 5.86
N ALA A 16 3.38 26.48 5.31
CA ALA A 16 3.32 27.81 4.74
C ALA A 16 2.74 28.78 5.79
N VAL A 17 3.56 29.65 6.31
CA VAL A 17 3.14 30.71 7.24
C VAL A 17 2.59 31.89 6.42
N GLY A 18 1.31 32.14 6.49
CA GLY A 18 0.66 33.33 5.95
C GLY A 18 0.82 34.52 6.90
N VAL A 19 1.33 35.63 6.39
CA VAL A 19 1.41 36.92 7.09
C VAL A 19 0.21 37.80 6.70
N PRO A 20 -0.49 38.46 7.61
CA PRO A 20 -1.60 39.34 7.29
C PRO A 20 -1.10 40.71 6.80
N ILE A 21 -1.77 41.25 5.78
CA ILE A 21 -1.58 42.60 5.26
C ILE A 21 -2.31 43.60 6.12
N GLY A 22 -1.60 44.55 6.70
CA GLY A 22 -2.14 45.69 7.44
C GLY A 22 -1.51 47.02 7.04
N ALA A 23 -2.34 47.84 6.49
CA ALA A 23 -2.45 49.33 6.47
C ALA A 23 -1.23 50.26 6.31
N ILE A 24 -1.40 51.11 5.35
CA ILE A 24 -0.73 52.32 4.86
C ILE A 24 -0.44 53.37 5.96
N GLY A 25 0.80 53.81 6.03
CA GLY A 25 1.22 55.04 6.70
C GLY A 25 2.35 55.75 5.95
N ARG A 26 2.17 57.06 5.69
CA ARG A 26 3.03 57.92 4.91
C ARG A 26 4.39 58.24 5.56
N GLY A 27 5.41 58.18 4.77
CA GLY A 27 6.45 59.16 4.53
C GLY A 27 7.44 59.52 5.63
N GLU A 28 8.69 59.08 5.44
CA GLU A 28 9.90 59.90 5.66
C GLU A 28 11.07 59.22 4.95
N GLU A 29 11.72 59.91 4.03
CA GLU A 29 12.91 59.48 3.34
C GLU A 29 14.07 59.40 4.32
N ARG A 30 14.54 58.16 4.60
CA ARG A 30 15.83 57.93 5.26
C ARG A 30 16.79 57.31 4.23
N GLU A 31 17.96 57.93 4.09
CA GLU A 31 19.07 57.42 3.27
C GLU A 31 19.35 55.93 3.57
N ALA A 32 19.42 55.17 2.51
CA ALA A 32 19.69 53.75 2.58
C ALA A 32 21.16 53.46 2.92
N SER A 33 21.38 52.94 4.10
CA SER A 33 22.63 52.30 4.47
C SER A 33 22.80 51.04 3.61
N PRO A 34 24.00 50.69 3.12
CA PRO A 34 24.19 49.49 2.28
C PRO A 34 23.77 48.24 3.04
N ALA A 35 22.88 47.49 2.41
CA ALA A 35 22.37 46.22 2.95
C ALA A 35 23.55 45.25 3.17
N ALA A 36 23.70 44.77 4.42
CA ALA A 36 24.62 43.70 4.73
C ALA A 36 24.27 42.43 3.92
N ALA A 37 25.30 41.82 3.33
CA ALA A 37 25.11 40.56 2.59
C ALA A 37 24.41 39.53 3.47
N PRO A 38 23.47 38.75 2.93
CA PRO A 38 22.78 37.73 3.69
C PRO A 38 23.79 36.72 4.24
N ALA A 39 23.64 36.40 5.53
CA ALA A 39 24.45 35.37 6.18
C ALA A 39 24.31 34.04 5.40
N PRO A 40 25.40 33.29 5.25
CA PRO A 40 25.31 31.99 4.57
C PRO A 40 24.29 31.12 5.28
N ALA A 41 23.41 30.48 4.49
CA ALA A 41 22.43 29.52 5.00
C ALA A 41 23.17 28.45 5.83
N PRO A 42 22.63 28.02 6.97
CA PRO A 42 23.24 26.97 7.76
C PRO A 42 23.42 25.74 6.85
N ALA A 43 24.63 25.18 6.88
CA ALA A 43 24.95 23.96 6.12
C ALA A 43 23.91 22.89 6.51
N ALA A 44 23.29 22.26 5.49
CA ALA A 44 22.37 21.17 5.73
C ALA A 44 23.10 20.10 6.56
N THR A 45 22.64 19.90 7.79
CA THR A 45 23.17 18.83 8.64
C THR A 45 22.90 17.50 7.94
N ALA A 46 23.91 16.65 7.82
CA ALA A 46 23.71 15.30 7.30
C ALA A 46 22.58 14.62 8.08
N PRO A 47 21.72 13.84 7.40
CA PRO A 47 20.68 13.11 8.10
C PRO A 47 21.29 12.26 9.22
N PRO A 48 20.61 12.10 10.36
CA PRO A 48 21.12 11.27 11.44
C PRO A 48 21.37 9.85 10.92
N PRO A 49 22.37 9.15 11.46
CA PRO A 49 22.60 7.77 11.08
C PRO A 49 21.33 6.94 11.34
N PRO A 50 21.04 5.95 10.50
CA PRO A 50 19.87 5.09 10.70
C PRO A 50 19.96 4.42 12.08
N LEU A 51 18.82 4.36 12.79
CA LEU A 51 18.73 3.65 14.06
C LEU A 51 19.08 2.17 13.84
N PRO A 52 19.75 1.52 14.79
CA PRO A 52 19.94 0.08 14.72
C PRO A 52 18.60 -0.62 14.79
N GLY A 53 18.35 -1.54 13.88
CA GLY A 53 17.10 -2.32 13.79
C GLY A 53 16.54 -2.40 12.37
N ASP A 54 15.52 -3.20 12.21
CA ASP A 54 14.80 -3.32 10.94
C ASP A 54 13.93 -2.06 10.71
N HIS A 55 14.08 -1.42 9.57
CA HIS A 55 13.24 -0.30 9.16
C HIS A 55 12.05 -0.83 8.37
N SER A 56 10.84 -0.46 8.75
CA SER A 56 9.63 -0.78 8.01
C SER A 56 9.53 0.03 6.72
N PHE A 57 9.08 -0.64 5.67
CA PHE A 57 8.65 -0.04 4.40
C PHE A 57 7.14 -0.09 4.24
N ALA A 58 6.46 -0.93 5.05
CA ALA A 58 5.02 -1.01 5.09
C ALA A 58 4.37 0.24 5.68
N GLN A 59 3.06 0.36 5.55
CA GLN A 59 2.31 1.54 6.00
C GLN A 59 2.37 1.74 7.51
N ALA A 60 2.36 0.65 8.28
CA ALA A 60 2.31 0.72 9.73
C ALA A 60 3.11 -0.40 10.44
N GLY A 61 4.14 -0.96 9.80
CA GLY A 61 5.05 -1.91 10.40
C GLY A 61 4.71 -3.38 10.21
N GLU A 62 3.78 -3.69 9.31
CA GLU A 62 3.33 -5.06 9.03
C GLU A 62 4.48 -5.97 8.59
N ASP A 63 5.39 -5.47 7.78
CA ASP A 63 6.57 -6.17 7.27
C ASP A 63 7.53 -6.61 8.39
N VAL A 64 7.75 -5.75 9.39
CA VAL A 64 8.58 -6.07 10.56
C VAL A 64 7.90 -7.11 11.45
N CYS A 65 6.58 -6.98 11.68
CA CYS A 65 5.80 -7.97 12.42
C CYS A 65 5.84 -9.34 11.73
N LEU A 66 5.63 -9.38 10.42
CA LEU A 66 5.71 -10.59 9.61
C LEU A 66 7.12 -11.19 9.62
N ASN A 67 8.16 -10.36 9.52
CA ASN A 67 9.54 -10.83 9.59
C ASN A 67 9.83 -11.52 10.92
N PHE A 68 9.48 -10.89 12.04
CA PHE A 68 9.63 -11.50 13.35
C PHE A 68 8.90 -12.85 13.44
N MET A 69 7.67 -12.90 12.94
CA MET A 69 6.87 -14.13 12.93
C MET A 69 7.53 -15.24 12.09
N PHE A 70 7.98 -14.94 10.88
CA PHE A 70 8.66 -15.92 10.03
C PHE A 70 9.98 -16.42 10.66
N ASP A 71 10.75 -15.52 11.25
CA ASP A 71 11.99 -15.88 11.96
C ASP A 71 11.68 -16.79 13.18
N TYR A 72 10.65 -16.46 13.98
CA TYR A 72 10.21 -17.26 15.12
C TYR A 72 9.72 -18.66 14.71
N MET A 73 9.01 -18.75 13.59
CA MET A 73 8.52 -20.02 13.02
C MET A 73 9.60 -20.78 12.25
N GLY A 74 10.82 -20.25 12.11
CA GLY A 74 11.94 -20.90 11.41
C GLY A 74 11.75 -20.97 9.89
N VAL A 75 10.93 -20.09 9.29
CA VAL A 75 10.71 -20.04 7.85
C VAL A 75 11.95 -19.48 7.17
N LYS A 76 12.55 -20.23 6.24
CA LYS A 76 13.81 -19.87 5.56
C LYS A 76 13.63 -19.43 4.11
N ASP A 77 12.50 -19.76 3.49
CA ASP A 77 12.16 -19.40 2.11
C ASP A 77 10.85 -18.62 2.13
N ILE A 78 10.95 -17.29 2.03
CA ILE A 78 9.81 -16.39 2.06
C ILE A 78 9.54 -15.91 0.63
N GLN A 79 8.87 -16.77 -0.14
CA GLN A 79 8.28 -16.33 -1.42
C GLN A 79 6.99 -15.58 -1.12
N TYR A 80 6.72 -14.51 -1.86
CA TYR A 80 5.54 -13.68 -1.66
C TYR A 80 4.76 -13.41 -2.95
N LEU A 81 3.43 -13.31 -2.80
CA LEU A 81 2.52 -12.77 -3.80
C LEU A 81 1.95 -11.46 -3.24
N ASP A 82 2.13 -10.36 -3.96
CA ASP A 82 1.70 -9.02 -3.57
C ASP A 82 0.67 -8.51 -4.57
N ILE A 83 -0.56 -8.33 -4.12
CA ILE A 83 -1.70 -7.92 -4.94
C ILE A 83 -2.06 -6.48 -4.59
N GLY A 84 -1.98 -5.57 -5.60
CA GLY A 84 -2.12 -4.14 -5.41
C GLY A 84 -0.83 -3.52 -4.88
N THR A 85 0.29 -3.82 -5.51
CA THR A 85 1.64 -3.42 -5.06
C THR A 85 1.82 -1.90 -4.96
N TRP A 86 1.22 -1.13 -5.88
CA TRP A 86 1.30 0.31 -6.03
C TRP A 86 2.76 0.83 -6.07
N ASP A 87 3.27 1.43 -4.99
CA ASP A 87 4.67 1.90 -4.95
C ASP A 87 5.62 0.73 -4.62
N PRO A 88 6.75 0.60 -5.32
CA PRO A 88 7.67 -0.53 -5.11
C PRO A 88 8.37 -0.53 -3.75
N ILE A 89 8.43 0.60 -3.05
CA ILE A 89 9.25 0.81 -1.84
C ILE A 89 8.42 1.36 -0.69
N ALA A 90 7.76 2.52 -0.90
CA ALA A 90 7.03 3.22 0.15
C ALA A 90 5.65 2.61 0.36
N TYR A 91 5.26 2.43 1.62
CA TYR A 91 4.00 1.79 2.01
C TYR A 91 3.80 0.39 1.43
N ASN A 92 4.93 -0.31 1.21
CA ASN A 92 4.93 -1.60 0.54
C ASN A 92 5.19 -2.74 1.53
N ASN A 93 4.26 -3.69 1.61
CA ASN A 93 4.27 -4.78 2.58
C ASN A 93 5.31 -5.87 2.27
N THR A 94 5.87 -5.89 1.06
CA THR A 94 6.78 -6.97 0.60
C THR A 94 8.21 -6.49 0.31
N TYR A 95 8.45 -5.19 0.20
CA TYR A 95 9.78 -4.66 -0.12
C TYR A 95 10.85 -5.00 0.93
N PHE A 96 10.47 -5.09 2.19
CA PHE A 96 11.35 -5.56 3.27
C PHE A 96 11.95 -6.94 2.95
N PHE A 97 11.11 -7.87 2.47
CA PHE A 97 11.54 -9.21 2.11
C PHE A 97 12.39 -9.23 0.84
N TYR A 98 12.07 -8.37 -0.15
CA TYR A 98 12.93 -8.15 -1.31
C TYR A 98 14.34 -7.70 -0.89
N ARG A 99 14.45 -6.74 0.02
CA ARG A 99 15.71 -6.25 0.57
C ARG A 99 16.51 -7.33 1.30
N LYS A 100 15.84 -8.31 1.91
CA LYS A 100 16.47 -9.48 2.56
C LYS A 100 16.89 -10.57 1.57
N GLY A 101 16.66 -10.39 0.27
CA GLY A 101 17.07 -11.34 -0.78
C GLY A 101 15.97 -12.31 -1.20
N PHE A 102 14.76 -12.24 -0.63
CA PHE A 102 13.63 -13.04 -1.07
C PHE A 102 13.03 -12.47 -2.37
N ARG A 103 12.29 -13.29 -3.11
CA ARG A 103 11.67 -12.92 -4.39
C ARG A 103 10.23 -13.36 -4.46
N GLY A 104 9.46 -12.61 -5.24
CA GLY A 104 8.03 -12.85 -5.36
C GLY A 104 7.43 -12.42 -6.70
N VAL A 105 6.11 -12.42 -6.68
CA VAL A 105 5.26 -11.97 -7.79
C VAL A 105 4.45 -10.78 -7.32
N LEU A 106 4.45 -9.72 -8.12
CA LEU A 106 3.77 -8.47 -7.86
C LEU A 106 2.69 -8.28 -8.92
N VAL A 107 1.46 -8.07 -8.49
CA VAL A 107 0.32 -7.83 -9.37
C VAL A 107 -0.13 -6.40 -9.19
N GLU A 108 0.01 -5.59 -10.25
CA GLU A 108 -0.29 -4.16 -10.24
C GLU A 108 -0.97 -3.78 -11.56
N PRO A 109 -2.20 -3.25 -11.53
CA PRO A 109 -2.88 -2.87 -12.76
C PRO A 109 -2.36 -1.57 -13.41
N ASN A 110 -1.78 -0.66 -12.61
CA ASN A 110 -1.30 0.62 -13.13
C ASN A 110 0.05 0.47 -13.83
N GLY A 111 0.06 0.58 -15.17
CA GLY A 111 1.26 0.44 -15.99
C GLY A 111 2.40 1.40 -15.61
N ALA A 112 2.10 2.62 -15.14
CA ALA A 112 3.14 3.54 -14.68
C ALA A 112 3.79 3.05 -13.37
N MET A 113 3.03 2.44 -12.48
CA MET A 113 3.57 1.80 -11.27
C MET A 113 4.34 0.53 -11.62
N CYS A 114 3.86 -0.28 -12.57
CA CYS A 114 4.60 -1.45 -13.07
C CYS A 114 5.99 -1.08 -13.61
N GLN A 115 6.13 0.06 -14.30
CA GLN A 115 7.44 0.54 -14.75
C GLN A 115 8.36 0.88 -13.57
N LYS A 116 7.85 1.56 -12.54
CA LYS A 116 8.61 1.86 -11.32
C LYS A 116 9.00 0.58 -10.57
N ILE A 117 8.08 -0.39 -10.47
CA ILE A 117 8.32 -1.68 -9.82
C ILE A 117 9.46 -2.42 -10.54
N ARG A 118 9.38 -2.58 -11.86
CA ARG A 118 10.42 -3.24 -12.66
C ARG A 118 11.78 -2.56 -12.53
N ALA A 119 11.82 -1.23 -12.39
CA ALA A 119 13.06 -0.50 -12.19
C ALA A 119 13.65 -0.69 -10.78
N ALA A 120 12.83 -0.68 -9.74
CA ALA A 120 13.27 -0.78 -8.36
C ALA A 120 13.47 -2.23 -7.87
N ARG A 121 12.71 -3.18 -8.45
CA ARG A 121 12.67 -4.60 -8.07
C ARG A 121 12.83 -5.51 -9.29
N PRO A 122 13.94 -5.40 -10.05
CA PRO A 122 14.11 -6.12 -11.33
C PRO A 122 14.14 -7.65 -11.20
N GLU A 123 14.36 -8.17 -10.00
CA GLU A 123 14.43 -9.62 -9.75
C GLU A 123 13.07 -10.22 -9.35
N ASP A 124 12.06 -9.37 -9.10
CA ASP A 124 10.68 -9.83 -8.91
C ASP A 124 9.93 -9.92 -10.24
N THR A 125 8.94 -10.77 -10.28
CA THR A 125 8.04 -10.86 -11.43
C THR A 125 6.91 -9.86 -11.29
N THR A 126 6.79 -8.89 -12.21
CA THR A 126 5.72 -7.89 -12.21
C THR A 126 4.67 -8.23 -13.27
N LEU A 127 3.43 -8.44 -12.84
CA LEU A 127 2.26 -8.71 -13.68
C LEU A 127 1.39 -7.46 -13.76
N GLU A 128 1.24 -6.91 -14.98
CA GLU A 128 0.39 -5.74 -15.24
C GLU A 128 -1.05 -6.20 -15.47
N ALA A 129 -1.77 -6.43 -14.38
CA ALA A 129 -3.11 -7.00 -14.37
C ALA A 129 -3.78 -6.78 -13.00
N GLY A 130 -5.09 -7.07 -12.92
CA GLY A 130 -5.79 -7.27 -11.65
C GLY A 130 -5.96 -8.76 -11.32
N ILE A 131 -6.44 -9.04 -10.11
CA ILE A 131 -6.91 -10.38 -9.73
C ILE A 131 -8.41 -10.46 -9.92
N GLY A 132 -8.85 -11.36 -10.79
CA GLY A 132 -10.25 -11.63 -11.06
C GLY A 132 -10.88 -12.53 -10.00
N VAL A 133 -12.10 -12.19 -9.63
CA VAL A 133 -12.90 -12.91 -8.61
C VAL A 133 -14.02 -13.77 -9.24
N THR A 134 -14.12 -13.74 -10.56
CA THR A 134 -15.07 -14.51 -11.37
C THR A 134 -14.36 -15.09 -12.59
N ALA A 135 -15.09 -15.75 -13.50
CA ALA A 135 -14.54 -16.24 -14.77
C ALA A 135 -14.26 -15.12 -15.81
N VAL A 136 -14.60 -13.89 -15.52
CA VAL A 136 -14.36 -12.73 -16.39
C VAL A 136 -12.86 -12.45 -16.44
N ARG A 137 -12.33 -12.23 -17.65
CA ARG A 137 -10.90 -12.05 -17.87
C ARG A 137 -10.47 -10.61 -18.08
N GLU A 138 -11.39 -9.69 -18.05
CA GLU A 138 -11.15 -8.25 -18.21
C GLU A 138 -12.25 -7.47 -17.46
N ALA A 139 -11.87 -6.37 -16.80
CA ALA A 139 -12.82 -5.48 -16.12
C ALA A 139 -12.46 -4.02 -16.34
N ASP A 140 -13.42 -3.15 -16.02
CA ASP A 140 -13.17 -1.72 -15.90
C ASP A 140 -12.28 -1.45 -14.71
N TYR A 141 -11.20 -0.71 -14.93
CA TYR A 141 -10.29 -0.23 -13.90
C TYR A 141 -10.42 1.28 -13.80
N TYR A 142 -10.88 1.74 -12.65
CA TYR A 142 -11.12 3.15 -12.35
C TYR A 142 -9.82 3.77 -11.86
N MET A 143 -9.18 4.54 -12.73
CA MET A 143 -7.99 5.31 -12.37
C MET A 143 -8.43 6.61 -11.73
N MET A 144 -8.04 6.82 -10.50
CA MET A 144 -8.38 7.99 -9.70
C MET A 144 -7.35 9.09 -9.89
N THR A 145 -7.70 10.34 -9.56
CA THR A 145 -6.76 11.48 -9.56
C THR A 145 -5.57 11.24 -8.63
N GLU A 146 -5.75 10.42 -7.59
CA GLU A 146 -4.69 9.90 -6.71
C GLU A 146 -4.56 8.39 -6.92
N SER A 147 -3.44 7.96 -7.49
CA SER A 147 -3.27 6.59 -7.97
C SER A 147 -3.30 5.50 -6.89
N ALA A 148 -3.09 5.87 -5.63
CA ALA A 148 -3.22 4.95 -4.49
C ALA A 148 -4.67 4.47 -4.27
N TRP A 149 -5.65 5.14 -4.86
CA TRP A 149 -7.08 4.84 -4.76
C TRP A 149 -7.66 4.23 -6.03
N ASN A 150 -6.79 3.80 -6.95
CA ASN A 150 -7.24 3.12 -8.16
C ASN A 150 -7.94 1.80 -7.78
N THR A 151 -9.06 1.50 -8.41
CA THR A 151 -9.88 0.34 -8.02
C THR A 151 -10.58 -0.31 -9.21
N PHE A 152 -10.93 -1.59 -9.06
CA PHE A 152 -11.86 -2.28 -9.94
C PHE A 152 -13.33 -2.15 -9.50
N SER A 153 -13.59 -1.62 -8.29
CA SER A 153 -14.93 -1.40 -7.78
C SER A 153 -15.43 -0.01 -8.15
N LYS A 154 -16.52 0.03 -8.92
CA LYS A 154 -17.21 1.28 -9.24
C LYS A 154 -17.76 1.94 -7.97
N GLU A 155 -18.29 1.13 -7.07
CA GLU A 155 -18.86 1.56 -5.80
C GLU A 155 -17.80 2.23 -4.94
N GLU A 156 -16.57 1.67 -4.88
CA GLU A 156 -15.46 2.25 -4.13
C GLU A 156 -15.01 3.57 -4.75
N ALA A 157 -14.89 3.64 -6.08
CA ALA A 157 -14.54 4.88 -6.78
C ALA A 157 -15.56 6.01 -6.53
N GLU A 158 -16.86 5.68 -6.53
CA GLU A 158 -17.94 6.61 -6.22
C GLU A 158 -17.91 7.02 -4.75
N HIS A 159 -17.71 6.06 -3.84
CA HIS A 159 -17.56 6.30 -2.40
C HIS A 159 -16.43 7.28 -2.10
N MET A 160 -15.23 7.03 -2.64
CA MET A 160 -14.09 7.92 -2.46
C MET A 160 -14.32 9.32 -3.01
N THR A 161 -14.99 9.42 -4.15
CA THR A 161 -15.38 10.73 -4.71
C THR A 161 -16.31 11.49 -3.77
N GLN A 162 -17.26 10.79 -3.17
CA GLN A 162 -18.24 11.38 -2.24
C GLN A 162 -17.59 11.81 -0.91
N VAL A 163 -16.81 10.92 -0.26
CA VAL A 163 -16.25 11.19 1.07
C VAL A 163 -15.16 12.26 1.05
N THR A 164 -14.51 12.46 -0.10
CA THR A 164 -13.49 13.52 -0.30
C THR A 164 -14.07 14.80 -0.89
N GLY A 165 -15.40 14.87 -1.11
CA GLY A 165 -16.02 16.05 -1.70
C GLY A 165 -15.53 16.35 -3.13
N GLY A 166 -15.13 15.32 -3.90
CA GLY A 166 -14.58 15.43 -5.25
C GLY A 166 -13.08 15.70 -5.31
N GLY A 167 -12.40 15.75 -4.15
CA GLY A 167 -10.94 15.89 -4.10
C GLY A 167 -10.23 14.70 -4.76
N ILE A 168 -10.68 13.49 -4.46
CA ILE A 168 -10.30 12.26 -5.16
C ILE A 168 -11.49 11.85 -6.04
N ARG A 169 -11.28 11.69 -7.32
CA ARG A 169 -12.33 11.34 -8.29
C ARG A 169 -11.77 10.49 -9.41
N VAL A 170 -12.65 9.85 -10.16
CA VAL A 170 -12.28 9.12 -11.36
C VAL A 170 -11.69 10.10 -12.39
N ASP A 171 -10.46 9.85 -12.79
CA ASP A 171 -9.76 10.55 -13.87
C ASP A 171 -10.09 9.89 -15.21
N LYS A 172 -9.98 8.57 -15.28
CA LYS A 172 -10.32 7.77 -16.45
C LYS A 172 -10.67 6.33 -16.07
N VAL A 173 -11.36 5.65 -16.98
CA VAL A 173 -11.64 4.21 -16.89
C VAL A 173 -10.95 3.52 -18.06
N ILE A 174 -10.24 2.44 -17.78
CA ILE A 174 -9.59 1.60 -18.80
C ILE A 174 -10.00 0.15 -18.62
N LYS A 175 -9.90 -0.64 -19.69
CA LYS A 175 -10.02 -2.10 -19.60
C LYS A 175 -8.69 -2.68 -19.16
N MET A 176 -8.75 -3.60 -18.19
CA MET A 176 -7.56 -4.21 -17.61
C MET A 176 -7.75 -5.73 -17.53
N PRO A 177 -6.75 -6.52 -17.93
CA PRO A 177 -6.82 -7.97 -17.81
C PRO A 177 -6.91 -8.41 -16.36
N LEU A 178 -7.65 -9.49 -16.12
CA LEU A 178 -7.81 -10.13 -14.82
C LEU A 178 -7.21 -11.52 -14.85
N LEU A 179 -6.39 -11.82 -13.85
CA LEU A 179 -5.76 -13.12 -13.64
C LEU A 179 -6.49 -13.89 -12.53
N ASN A 180 -6.58 -15.21 -12.67
CA ASN A 180 -7.03 -16.05 -11.57
C ASN A 180 -5.91 -16.24 -10.56
N ILE A 181 -6.16 -15.99 -9.28
CA ILE A 181 -5.13 -16.07 -8.23
C ILE A 181 -4.54 -17.47 -8.10
N ASN A 182 -5.35 -18.53 -8.29
CA ASN A 182 -4.88 -19.91 -8.22
C ASN A 182 -3.95 -20.24 -9.40
N ASP A 183 -4.26 -19.74 -10.60
CA ASP A 183 -3.40 -19.88 -11.78
C ASP A 183 -2.07 -19.13 -11.59
N VAL A 184 -2.09 -17.97 -10.94
CA VAL A 184 -0.88 -17.23 -10.60
C VAL A 184 -0.04 -18.03 -9.60
N MET A 185 -0.64 -18.55 -8.53
CA MET A 185 0.10 -19.37 -7.57
C MET A 185 0.65 -20.65 -8.19
N ASP A 186 -0.13 -21.32 -9.02
CA ASP A 186 0.30 -22.54 -9.71
C ASP A 186 1.48 -22.27 -10.65
N LYS A 187 1.34 -21.27 -11.51
CA LYS A 187 2.33 -20.95 -12.55
C LYS A 187 3.67 -20.46 -12.00
N TYR A 188 3.65 -19.62 -10.98
CA TYR A 188 4.86 -18.93 -10.54
C TYR A 188 5.50 -19.57 -9.31
N PHE A 189 4.75 -20.33 -8.52
CA PHE A 189 5.26 -20.95 -7.31
C PHE A 189 5.11 -22.48 -7.31
N GLY A 190 4.16 -23.05 -8.06
CA GLY A 190 3.83 -24.48 -8.01
C GLY A 190 3.21 -24.95 -6.68
N LYS A 191 3.07 -24.02 -5.72
CA LYS A 191 2.54 -24.20 -4.36
C LYS A 191 1.99 -22.89 -3.86
N ALA A 192 1.47 -22.83 -2.66
CA ALA A 192 1.19 -21.54 -2.02
C ALA A 192 2.49 -20.79 -1.68
N PRO A 193 2.60 -19.48 -1.94
CA PRO A 193 3.69 -18.67 -1.40
C PRO A 193 3.66 -18.68 0.14
N ALA A 194 4.78 -18.41 0.79
CA ALA A 194 4.80 -18.27 2.25
C ALA A 194 3.98 -17.06 2.69
N TYR A 195 4.01 -16.00 1.93
CA TYR A 195 3.37 -14.73 2.23
C TYR A 195 2.47 -14.24 1.08
N LEU A 196 1.23 -13.88 1.41
CA LEU A 196 0.28 -13.23 0.51
C LEU A 196 -0.09 -11.86 1.09
N SER A 197 0.18 -10.79 0.35
CA SER A 197 -0.26 -9.42 0.65
C SER A 197 -1.41 -9.06 -0.28
N ILE A 198 -2.50 -8.47 0.26
CA ILE A 198 -3.67 -8.04 -0.52
C ILE A 198 -4.04 -6.61 -0.11
N ASP A 199 -3.90 -5.68 -1.04
CA ASP A 199 -4.39 -4.31 -0.95
C ASP A 199 -5.03 -3.93 -2.30
N ALA A 200 -6.30 -4.31 -2.48
CA ALA A 200 -7.01 -4.29 -3.77
C ALA A 200 -8.26 -3.42 -3.74
N GLU A 201 -8.25 -2.35 -2.97
CA GLU A 201 -9.27 -1.29 -2.89
C GLU A 201 -10.70 -1.77 -3.21
N GLY A 202 -11.35 -2.36 -2.18
CA GLY A 202 -12.72 -2.85 -2.24
C GLY A 202 -12.90 -4.31 -2.69
N TRP A 203 -11.86 -5.00 -3.21
CA TRP A 203 -11.98 -6.41 -3.66
C TRP A 203 -11.34 -7.43 -2.72
N HIS A 204 -10.84 -7.02 -1.55
CA HIS A 204 -10.11 -7.86 -0.60
C HIS A 204 -10.83 -9.18 -0.27
N LEU A 205 -12.08 -9.10 0.21
CA LEU A 205 -12.87 -10.28 0.58
C LEU A 205 -13.18 -11.19 -0.63
N ALA A 206 -13.46 -10.60 -1.78
CA ALA A 206 -13.77 -11.35 -2.99
C ALA A 206 -12.54 -12.11 -3.50
N ILE A 207 -11.34 -11.51 -3.43
CA ILE A 207 -10.07 -12.17 -3.75
C ILE A 207 -9.81 -13.31 -2.77
N LEU A 208 -9.93 -13.08 -1.46
CA LEU A 208 -9.79 -14.13 -0.46
C LEU A 208 -10.71 -15.31 -0.72
N LYS A 209 -11.98 -15.07 -1.08
CA LYS A 209 -12.97 -16.12 -1.41
C LYS A 209 -12.67 -16.87 -2.70
N SER A 210 -11.88 -16.31 -3.61
CA SER A 210 -11.50 -16.96 -4.87
C SER A 210 -10.32 -17.93 -4.74
N ILE A 211 -9.64 -17.95 -3.58
CA ILE A 211 -8.53 -18.87 -3.30
C ILE A 211 -9.06 -20.28 -3.06
N ASP A 212 -8.46 -21.25 -3.74
CA ASP A 212 -8.65 -22.68 -3.45
C ASP A 212 -7.75 -23.09 -2.28
N TYR A 213 -8.26 -22.94 -1.06
CA TYR A 213 -7.52 -23.29 0.17
C TYR A 213 -7.26 -24.82 0.34
N SER A 214 -7.84 -25.67 -0.51
CA SER A 214 -7.48 -27.09 -0.54
C SER A 214 -6.15 -27.33 -1.24
N ARG A 215 -5.79 -26.46 -2.19
CA ARG A 215 -4.54 -26.52 -2.96
C ARG A 215 -3.49 -25.52 -2.46
N PHE A 216 -3.93 -24.29 -2.17
CA PHE A 216 -3.05 -23.17 -1.88
C PHE A 216 -3.37 -22.57 -0.50
N ARG A 217 -2.46 -22.78 0.43
CA ARG A 217 -2.56 -22.22 1.79
C ARG A 217 -1.31 -21.41 2.10
N PRO A 218 -1.29 -20.10 1.81
CA PRO A 218 -0.20 -19.23 2.26
C PRO A 218 -0.02 -19.35 3.77
N LEU A 219 1.22 -19.35 4.25
CA LEU A 219 1.48 -19.43 5.69
C LEU A 219 0.98 -18.18 6.42
N ALA A 220 1.19 -17.00 5.80
CA ALA A 220 0.67 -15.75 6.29
C ALA A 220 -0.07 -14.99 5.17
N ILE A 221 -1.16 -14.34 5.54
CA ILE A 221 -1.93 -13.44 4.69
C ILE A 221 -2.03 -12.10 5.43
N CYS A 222 -1.52 -11.02 4.82
CA CYS A 222 -1.74 -9.65 5.27
C CYS A 222 -2.74 -9.01 4.32
N VAL A 223 -3.84 -8.51 4.86
CA VAL A 223 -4.90 -7.93 4.04
C VAL A 223 -5.45 -6.68 4.69
N GLU A 224 -5.76 -5.67 3.87
CA GLU A 224 -6.44 -4.49 4.36
C GLU A 224 -7.85 -4.85 4.86
N THR A 225 -8.13 -4.45 6.09
CA THR A 225 -9.41 -4.69 6.78
C THR A 225 -10.11 -3.40 7.16
N LEU A 226 -9.53 -2.26 6.84
CA LEU A 226 -10.13 -0.94 7.09
C LEU A 226 -11.10 -0.60 5.96
N VAL A 227 -12.27 -0.06 6.32
CA VAL A 227 -13.18 0.55 5.33
C VAL A 227 -12.62 1.90 4.92
N SER A 228 -12.35 2.09 3.64
CA SER A 228 -11.77 3.30 3.06
C SER A 228 -12.49 4.57 3.53
N GLY A 229 -11.72 5.60 3.92
CA GLY A 229 -12.27 6.87 4.40
C GLY A 229 -12.97 6.81 5.76
N SER A 230 -12.87 5.70 6.50
CA SER A 230 -13.51 5.51 7.80
C SER A 230 -12.53 5.02 8.88
N ARG A 231 -13.05 4.71 10.08
CA ARG A 231 -12.32 4.00 11.13
C ARG A 231 -12.91 2.62 11.40
N ALA A 232 -13.88 2.21 10.58
CA ALA A 232 -14.53 0.92 10.71
C ALA A 232 -13.68 -0.16 10.02
N THR A 233 -13.74 -1.36 10.56
CA THR A 233 -13.15 -2.55 9.93
C THR A 233 -14.22 -3.30 9.13
N ILE A 234 -13.77 -4.14 8.19
CA ILE A 234 -14.61 -5.05 7.40
C ILE A 234 -14.72 -6.37 8.20
N PRO A 235 -15.81 -6.58 8.99
CA PRO A 235 -15.89 -7.72 9.92
C PRO A 235 -16.00 -9.06 9.20
N GLU A 236 -16.41 -9.06 7.94
CA GLU A 236 -16.54 -10.26 7.12
C GLU A 236 -15.20 -10.92 6.81
N ILE A 237 -14.10 -10.14 6.75
CA ILE A 237 -12.77 -10.68 6.44
C ILE A 237 -12.26 -11.57 7.57
N PRO A 238 -12.16 -11.13 8.85
CA PRO A 238 -11.76 -12.01 9.95
C PRO A 238 -12.67 -13.22 10.10
N ALA A 239 -13.98 -13.05 9.96
CA ALA A 239 -14.93 -14.15 10.04
C ALA A 239 -14.70 -15.20 8.95
N TYR A 240 -14.47 -14.77 7.71
CA TYR A 240 -14.16 -15.65 6.61
C TYR A 240 -12.83 -16.38 6.83
N MET A 241 -11.77 -15.65 7.20
CA MET A 241 -10.44 -16.24 7.43
C MET A 241 -10.47 -17.28 8.55
N ALA A 242 -11.19 -17.01 9.64
CA ALA A 242 -11.41 -18.00 10.71
C ALA A 242 -12.11 -19.26 10.17
N SER A 243 -13.11 -19.12 9.29
CA SER A 243 -13.80 -20.28 8.67
C SER A 243 -12.87 -21.11 7.78
N GLN A 244 -11.83 -20.52 7.23
CA GLN A 244 -10.78 -21.21 6.46
C GLN A 244 -9.67 -21.80 7.39
N GLY A 245 -9.80 -21.65 8.70
CA GLY A 245 -8.84 -22.17 9.67
C GLY A 245 -7.57 -21.32 9.82
N TYR A 246 -7.65 -20.03 9.47
CA TYR A 246 -6.61 -19.05 9.76
C TYR A 246 -6.86 -18.40 11.11
N VAL A 247 -5.77 -18.05 11.79
CA VAL A 247 -5.78 -17.37 13.08
C VAL A 247 -5.35 -15.93 12.89
N ASP A 248 -6.13 -15.00 13.40
CA ASP A 248 -5.78 -13.59 13.49
C ASP A 248 -4.61 -13.44 14.48
N ARG A 249 -3.52 -12.82 14.04
CA ARG A 249 -2.32 -12.52 14.84
C ARG A 249 -2.11 -11.03 15.06
N GLY A 250 -3.16 -10.24 14.89
CA GLY A 250 -3.08 -8.79 14.94
C GLY A 250 -2.65 -8.19 13.60
N GLY A 251 -2.12 -7.01 13.65
CA GLY A 251 -1.72 -6.26 12.47
C GLY A 251 -1.53 -4.81 12.81
N SER A 252 -1.91 -3.93 11.91
CA SER A 252 -1.91 -2.49 12.11
C SER A 252 -3.34 -1.96 12.22
N PHE A 253 -3.47 -0.63 12.25
CA PHE A 253 -4.79 0.01 12.17
C PHE A 253 -5.49 -0.25 10.81
N VAL A 254 -4.71 -0.53 9.77
CA VAL A 254 -5.20 -0.68 8.38
C VAL A 254 -5.30 -2.15 8.00
N ASN A 255 -4.24 -2.92 8.28
CA ASN A 255 -4.08 -4.30 7.84
C ASN A 255 -4.19 -5.29 8.99
N THR A 256 -4.72 -6.48 8.69
CA THR A 256 -4.72 -7.63 9.62
C THR A 256 -3.87 -8.76 9.05
N ILE A 257 -3.09 -9.40 9.92
CA ILE A 257 -2.23 -10.53 9.61
C ILE A 257 -2.92 -11.82 10.09
N PHE A 258 -3.20 -12.70 9.14
CA PHE A 258 -3.76 -14.03 9.37
C PHE A 258 -2.70 -15.09 9.13
N VAL A 259 -2.60 -16.07 10.04
CA VAL A 259 -1.63 -17.18 9.95
C VAL A 259 -2.37 -18.50 9.86
N ASP A 260 -1.88 -19.41 9.01
CA ASP A 260 -2.48 -20.74 8.86
C ASP A 260 -2.46 -21.50 10.17
N GLY A 261 -3.62 -21.72 10.77
CA GLY A 261 -3.78 -22.41 12.05
C GLY A 261 -3.30 -23.87 12.08
N LYS A 262 -3.04 -24.47 10.90
CA LYS A 262 -2.44 -25.81 10.80
C LYS A 262 -0.92 -25.81 10.99
N ARG A 263 -0.31 -24.62 11.04
CA ARG A 263 1.14 -24.44 11.07
C ARG A 263 1.65 -23.81 12.37
N ILE A 264 0.75 -23.50 13.29
CA ILE A 264 1.01 -22.91 14.60
C ILE A 264 0.40 -23.73 15.73
#